data_a96a04d00c35efcbe3474e137cc88f7d
#
_entry.id   a96a04d00c35efcbe3474e137cc88f7d
#
_cell.length_a   1.000
_cell.length_b   1.000
_cell.length_c   1.000
_cell.angle_alpha   90.00
_cell.angle_beta   90.00
_cell.angle_gamma   90.00
#
_symmetry.space_group_name_H-M   'P 1'
#
loop_
_entity.id
_entity.type
_entity.pdbx_description
1 polymer ?
#
loop_
_entity_poly.entity_id
_entity_poly.type
_entity_poly.pdbx_seq_one_letter_code
_entity_poly.pdbx_strand_id
1 'polypeptide(L)'
;MTKPGLSRIEGRLIFAVPFSKEHINSPDYLGWLRDYDVIKTLDRPEYWDPVPFAEVEEYCYNVLASENDLFFALYHRADEVFVGTLRAGHINWRTMSADIGIMIGRRQYWGKGLGLDAVEAMSRWLFEELGMRRLTGGSMANNAAMVRIFEQLGFQHEARFRRSDVLREGGYCDHAYLGCFREEFEAALAAKAAQDPA
;
A
#
# COMPACT_ATOMS: atom_id res chain seq x y z
N MET A 1 17.46 6.24 -14.83
CA MET A 1 17.68 6.73 -13.46
C MET A 1 17.88 5.50 -12.60
N THR A 2 18.89 5.49 -11.75
CA THR A 2 19.10 4.40 -10.77
C THR A 2 18.12 4.53 -9.63
N LYS A 3 17.63 3.39 -9.13
CA LYS A 3 16.79 3.29 -7.93
C LYS A 3 17.40 4.11 -6.79
N PRO A 4 16.68 5.03 -6.16
CA PRO A 4 17.22 5.82 -5.06
C PRO A 4 17.54 4.93 -3.86
N GLY A 5 18.52 5.34 -3.05
CA GLY A 5 18.73 4.73 -1.74
C GLY A 5 17.47 4.88 -0.91
N LEU A 6 16.95 3.76 -0.40
CA LEU A 6 15.72 3.78 0.39
C LEU A 6 16.01 4.32 1.79
N SER A 7 15.38 5.42 2.17
CA SER A 7 15.35 5.95 3.52
C SER A 7 14.10 5.46 4.27
N ARG A 8 14.14 5.61 5.58
CA ARG A 8 12.97 5.36 6.43
C ARG A 8 11.89 6.41 6.12
N ILE A 9 10.65 5.97 6.01
CA ILE A 9 9.48 6.82 5.81
C ILE A 9 8.80 7.02 7.17
N GLU A 10 8.50 8.27 7.52
CA GLU A 10 7.93 8.64 8.81
C GLU A 10 6.48 9.07 8.66
N GLY A 11 5.56 8.39 9.35
CA GLY A 11 4.19 8.80 9.58
C GLY A 11 3.99 9.20 11.04
N ARG A 12 2.79 9.58 11.40
CA ARG A 12 2.42 9.93 12.78
C ARG A 12 2.27 8.69 13.67
N LEU A 13 1.59 7.68 13.15
CA LEU A 13 1.29 6.42 13.85
C LEU A 13 2.22 5.28 13.44
N ILE A 14 2.85 5.42 12.29
CA ILE A 14 3.71 4.39 11.70
C ILE A 14 5.11 4.94 11.36
N PHE A 15 6.00 4.01 11.11
CA PHE A 15 7.16 4.23 10.28
C PHE A 15 7.37 3.03 9.35
N ALA A 16 8.00 3.27 8.21
CA ALA A 16 8.32 2.20 7.27
C ALA A 16 9.83 2.18 6.99
N VAL A 17 10.40 0.98 6.99
CA VAL A 17 11.82 0.73 6.68
C VAL A 17 11.93 -0.13 5.43
N PRO A 18 13.04 -0.06 4.67
CA PRO A 18 13.24 -0.93 3.52
C PRO A 18 12.99 -2.40 3.88
N PHE A 19 12.19 -3.09 3.05
CA PHE A 19 11.91 -4.50 3.25
C PHE A 19 13.18 -5.31 3.03
N SER A 20 13.42 -6.30 3.87
CA SER A 20 14.67 -7.07 3.90
C SER A 20 14.42 -8.56 4.03
N LYS A 21 15.48 -9.36 3.96
CA LYS A 21 15.44 -10.81 4.20
C LYS A 21 14.87 -11.18 5.58
N GLU A 22 15.07 -10.35 6.58
CA GLU A 22 14.53 -10.57 7.92
C GLU A 22 12.99 -10.55 7.91
N HIS A 23 12.42 -9.61 7.15
CA HIS A 23 10.97 -9.50 6.98
C HIS A 23 10.39 -10.66 6.16
N ILE A 24 11.11 -11.13 5.12
CA ILE A 24 10.72 -12.32 4.33
C ILE A 24 10.62 -13.53 5.25
N ASN A 25 11.61 -13.73 6.13
CA ASN A 25 11.67 -14.85 7.05
C ASN A 25 10.81 -14.69 8.30
N SER A 26 10.10 -13.56 8.45
CA SER A 26 9.20 -13.36 9.57
C SER A 26 8.00 -14.32 9.48
N PRO A 27 7.72 -15.11 10.53
CA PRO A 27 6.53 -15.96 10.55
C PRO A 27 5.23 -15.14 10.46
N ASP A 28 5.25 -13.88 10.90
CA ASP A 28 4.12 -12.97 10.79
C ASP A 28 3.76 -12.71 9.32
N TYR A 29 4.76 -12.37 8.48
CA TYR A 29 4.52 -12.05 7.08
C TYR A 29 3.89 -13.22 6.32
N LEU A 30 4.45 -14.42 6.46
CA LEU A 30 3.88 -15.63 5.87
C LEU A 30 2.49 -15.94 6.46
N GLY A 31 2.31 -15.72 7.77
CA GLY A 31 1.03 -15.90 8.45
C GLY A 31 -0.06 -15.00 7.87
N TRP A 32 0.27 -13.74 7.57
CA TRP A 32 -0.69 -12.80 6.96
C TRP A 32 -1.11 -13.22 5.54
N LEU A 33 -0.18 -13.73 4.74
CA LEU A 33 -0.49 -14.22 3.39
C LEU A 33 -1.31 -15.53 3.38
N ARG A 34 -1.46 -16.17 4.55
CA ARG A 34 -2.30 -17.35 4.76
C ARG A 34 -3.60 -17.03 5.54
N ASP A 35 -3.74 -15.82 6.04
CA ASP A 35 -4.97 -15.34 6.70
C ASP A 35 -5.91 -14.77 5.64
N TYR A 36 -6.99 -15.52 5.36
CA TYR A 36 -7.98 -15.11 4.35
C TYR A 36 -8.55 -13.71 4.60
N ASP A 37 -8.79 -13.34 5.86
CA ASP A 37 -9.29 -12.01 6.16
C ASP A 37 -8.32 -10.89 5.75
N VAL A 38 -7.02 -11.16 5.78
CA VAL A 38 -6.00 -10.21 5.34
C VAL A 38 -5.93 -10.12 3.82
N ILE A 39 -5.97 -11.25 3.12
CA ILE A 39 -5.70 -11.30 1.68
C ILE A 39 -6.95 -11.15 0.80
N LYS A 40 -8.15 -11.33 1.33
CA LYS A 40 -9.41 -11.39 0.55
C LYS A 40 -9.72 -10.15 -0.30
N THR A 41 -9.05 -9.03 -0.03
CA THR A 41 -9.20 -7.77 -0.78
C THR A 41 -7.94 -7.33 -1.50
N LEU A 42 -6.92 -8.19 -1.57
CA LEU A 42 -5.65 -7.87 -2.23
C LEU A 42 -5.62 -8.22 -3.73
N ASP A 43 -6.73 -8.73 -4.28
CA ASP A 43 -6.80 -9.22 -5.67
C ASP A 43 -5.65 -10.21 -6.00
N ARG A 44 -5.52 -11.23 -5.12
CA ARG A 44 -4.46 -12.24 -5.21
C ARG A 44 -5.05 -13.64 -5.08
N PRO A 45 -5.80 -14.11 -6.11
CA PRO A 45 -6.46 -15.42 -6.08
C PRO A 45 -5.49 -16.58 -5.81
N GLU A 46 -4.24 -16.46 -6.24
CA GLU A 46 -3.17 -17.43 -5.99
C GLU A 46 -2.90 -17.68 -4.50
N TYR A 47 -3.32 -16.76 -3.62
CA TYR A 47 -3.14 -16.87 -2.16
C TYR A 47 -4.36 -17.47 -1.44
N TRP A 48 -5.42 -17.84 -2.18
CA TRP A 48 -6.59 -18.48 -1.57
C TRP A 48 -6.30 -19.86 -1.00
N ASP A 49 -5.30 -20.55 -1.55
CA ASP A 49 -4.71 -21.74 -0.96
C ASP A 49 -3.45 -21.37 -0.17
N PRO A 50 -3.03 -22.22 0.81
CA PRO A 50 -1.83 -21.94 1.57
C PRO A 50 -0.61 -21.79 0.65
N VAL A 51 -0.11 -20.56 0.51
CA VAL A 51 1.04 -20.28 -0.33
C VAL A 51 2.32 -20.90 0.25
N PRO A 52 3.11 -21.63 -0.54
CA PRO A 52 4.41 -22.15 -0.12
C PRO A 52 5.38 -21.02 0.18
N PHE A 53 6.22 -21.19 1.21
CA PHE A 53 7.22 -20.15 1.57
C PHE A 53 8.15 -19.82 0.40
N ALA A 54 8.56 -20.80 -0.40
CA ALA A 54 9.44 -20.58 -1.54
C ALA A 54 8.85 -19.60 -2.57
N GLU A 55 7.54 -19.64 -2.82
CA GLU A 55 6.86 -18.71 -3.74
C GLU A 55 6.81 -17.29 -3.15
N VAL A 56 6.57 -17.17 -1.84
CA VAL A 56 6.63 -15.88 -1.14
C VAL A 56 8.04 -15.30 -1.20
N GLU A 57 9.04 -16.12 -0.95
CA GLU A 57 10.45 -15.73 -1.00
C GLU A 57 10.84 -15.26 -2.40
N GLU A 58 10.50 -16.02 -3.44
CA GLU A 58 10.74 -15.65 -4.84
C GLU A 58 10.07 -14.33 -5.20
N TYR A 59 8.79 -14.16 -4.86
CA TYR A 59 8.09 -12.91 -5.07
C TYR A 59 8.81 -11.72 -4.41
N CYS A 60 9.19 -11.88 -3.14
CA CYS A 60 9.87 -10.80 -2.42
C CYS A 60 11.22 -10.46 -3.05
N TYR A 61 12.03 -11.44 -3.42
CA TYR A 61 13.30 -11.17 -4.10
C TYR A 61 13.12 -10.50 -5.46
N ASN A 62 12.11 -10.89 -6.23
CA ASN A 62 11.78 -10.26 -7.50
C ASN A 62 11.41 -8.78 -7.30
N VAL A 63 10.58 -8.46 -6.29
CA VAL A 63 10.22 -7.08 -5.97
C VAL A 63 11.43 -6.29 -5.47
N LEU A 64 12.29 -6.88 -4.63
CA LEU A 64 13.49 -6.20 -4.13
C LEU A 64 14.53 -5.94 -5.23
N ALA A 65 14.63 -6.82 -6.21
CA ALA A 65 15.52 -6.68 -7.36
C ALA A 65 14.98 -5.72 -8.44
N SER A 66 13.67 -5.47 -8.44
CA SER A 66 13.01 -4.60 -9.43
C SER A 66 13.49 -3.15 -9.29
N GLU A 67 13.81 -2.51 -10.41
CA GLU A 67 14.10 -1.08 -10.46
C GLU A 67 12.84 -0.20 -10.37
N ASN A 68 11.67 -0.81 -10.58
CA ASN A 68 10.39 -0.12 -10.63
C ASN A 68 9.50 -0.40 -9.41
N ASP A 69 10.10 -0.91 -8.34
CA ASP A 69 9.42 -1.20 -7.08
C ASP A 69 10.25 -0.75 -5.88
N LEU A 70 9.58 -0.13 -4.92
CA LEU A 70 10.12 0.26 -3.63
C LEU A 70 9.27 -0.42 -2.56
N PHE A 71 9.85 -1.34 -1.80
CA PHE A 71 9.13 -2.19 -0.87
C PHE A 71 9.60 -1.96 0.56
N PHE A 72 8.65 -1.77 1.47
CA PHE A 72 8.88 -1.40 2.86
C PHE A 72 8.14 -2.32 3.82
N ALA A 73 8.77 -2.57 4.95
CA ALA A 73 8.13 -3.14 6.13
C ALA A 73 7.54 -2.01 6.97
N LEU A 74 6.27 -2.14 7.34
CA LEU A 74 5.51 -1.16 8.08
C LEU A 74 5.47 -1.51 9.56
N TYR A 75 5.83 -0.56 10.40
CA TYR A 75 5.87 -0.71 11.86
C TYR A 75 4.89 0.24 12.53
N HIS A 76 4.20 -0.22 13.57
CA HIS A 76 3.47 0.67 14.47
C HIS A 76 4.46 1.42 15.35
N ARG A 77 4.37 2.76 15.37
CA ARG A 77 5.39 3.62 15.99
C ARG A 77 5.51 3.41 17.51
N ALA A 78 4.39 3.30 18.21
CA ALA A 78 4.40 3.25 19.67
C ALA A 78 4.93 1.92 20.23
N ASP A 79 4.66 0.80 19.53
CA ASP A 79 5.03 -0.54 19.98
C ASP A 79 6.29 -1.06 19.27
N GLU A 80 6.73 -0.35 18.21
CA GLU A 80 7.80 -0.80 17.31
C GLU A 80 7.57 -2.21 16.73
N VAL A 81 6.30 -2.57 16.53
CA VAL A 81 5.89 -3.88 16.05
C VAL A 81 5.71 -3.86 14.53
N PHE A 82 6.27 -4.85 13.84
CA PHE A 82 6.02 -5.10 12.43
C PHE A 82 4.53 -5.45 12.21
N VAL A 83 3.81 -4.63 11.46
CA VAL A 83 2.33 -4.71 11.32
C VAL A 83 1.86 -4.93 9.89
N GLY A 84 2.72 -4.76 8.90
CA GLY A 84 2.30 -4.85 7.51
C GLY A 84 3.37 -4.48 6.51
N THR A 85 2.97 -4.28 5.28
CA THR A 85 3.86 -3.87 4.18
C THR A 85 3.32 -2.67 3.43
N LEU A 86 4.23 -1.90 2.83
CA LEU A 86 3.93 -0.72 2.03
C LEU A 86 4.79 -0.75 0.77
N ARG A 87 4.20 -0.52 -0.40
CA ARG A 87 4.90 -0.62 -1.67
C ARG A 87 4.56 0.57 -2.56
N ALA A 88 5.56 1.18 -3.18
CA ALA A 88 5.38 1.94 -4.39
C ALA A 88 5.80 1.04 -5.55
N GLY A 89 4.85 0.65 -6.37
CA GLY A 89 5.05 -0.28 -7.48
C GLY A 89 4.79 0.35 -8.83
N HIS A 90 5.09 -0.41 -9.89
CA HIS A 90 4.87 0.02 -11.27
C HIS A 90 5.44 1.42 -11.57
N ILE A 91 6.55 1.76 -10.92
CA ILE A 91 7.16 3.08 -11.05
C ILE A 91 7.58 3.30 -12.49
N ASN A 92 7.08 4.38 -13.08
CA ASN A 92 7.52 4.85 -14.38
C ASN A 92 8.36 6.12 -14.20
N TRP A 93 9.67 5.95 -14.21
CA TRP A 93 10.63 7.04 -14.03
C TRP A 93 10.61 8.08 -15.14
N ARG A 94 10.08 7.76 -16.32
CA ARG A 94 9.94 8.70 -17.42
C ARG A 94 8.74 9.64 -17.23
N THR A 95 7.62 9.11 -16.77
CA THR A 95 6.39 9.88 -16.50
C THR A 95 6.29 10.35 -15.06
N MET A 96 7.25 9.95 -14.21
CA MET A 96 7.27 10.21 -12.77
C MET A 96 5.95 9.84 -12.11
N SER A 97 5.56 8.58 -12.26
CA SER A 97 4.34 8.03 -11.67
C SER A 97 4.60 6.73 -10.93
N ALA A 98 3.83 6.47 -9.90
CA ALA A 98 3.91 5.27 -9.07
C ALA A 98 2.52 4.82 -8.61
N ASP A 99 2.38 3.52 -8.35
CA ASP A 99 1.18 2.93 -7.74
C ASP A 99 1.44 2.58 -6.27
N ILE A 100 0.49 2.89 -5.38
CA ILE A 100 0.63 2.64 -3.94
C ILE A 100 -0.17 1.41 -3.54
N GLY A 101 0.52 0.42 -2.98
CA GLY A 101 -0.06 -0.76 -2.36
C GLY A 101 0.28 -0.85 -0.87
N ILE A 102 -0.69 -1.27 -0.07
CA ILE A 102 -0.53 -1.45 1.38
C ILE A 102 -1.22 -2.72 1.84
N MET A 103 -0.62 -3.39 2.83
CA MET A 103 -1.24 -4.47 3.57
C MET A 103 -0.99 -4.26 5.07
N ILE A 104 -2.06 -4.16 5.86
CA ILE A 104 -1.97 -4.26 7.33
C ILE A 104 -2.27 -5.70 7.71
N GLY A 105 -1.23 -6.48 7.98
CA GLY A 105 -1.34 -7.90 8.26
C GLY A 105 -1.83 -8.21 9.67
N ARG A 106 -1.48 -7.38 10.67
CA ARG A 106 -1.92 -7.57 12.05
C ARG A 106 -3.31 -6.99 12.26
N ARG A 107 -4.33 -7.85 12.31
CA ARG A 107 -5.76 -7.48 12.39
C ARG A 107 -6.10 -6.62 13.62
N GLN A 108 -5.40 -6.78 14.74
CA GLN A 108 -5.61 -5.95 15.94
C GLN A 108 -5.29 -4.47 15.74
N TYR A 109 -4.63 -4.10 14.65
CA TYR A 109 -4.33 -2.73 14.27
C TYR A 109 -5.29 -2.15 13.23
N TRP A 110 -6.26 -2.94 12.76
CA TRP A 110 -7.28 -2.45 11.83
C TRP A 110 -8.20 -1.43 12.49
N GLY A 111 -8.71 -0.49 11.70
CA GLY A 111 -9.62 0.55 12.19
C GLY A 111 -8.95 1.64 13.06
N LYS A 112 -7.63 1.58 13.26
CA LYS A 112 -6.88 2.52 14.12
C LYS A 112 -6.17 3.63 13.33
N GLY A 113 -6.48 3.83 12.05
CA GLY A 113 -5.92 4.88 11.22
C GLY A 113 -4.54 4.59 10.62
N LEU A 114 -3.92 3.42 10.90
CA LEU A 114 -2.58 3.12 10.41
C LEU A 114 -2.50 3.10 8.88
N GLY A 115 -3.54 2.58 8.20
CA GLY A 115 -3.58 2.56 6.74
C GLY A 115 -3.58 3.96 6.13
N LEU A 116 -4.38 4.85 6.68
CA LEU A 116 -4.43 6.25 6.23
C LEU A 116 -3.09 6.96 6.45
N ASP A 117 -2.51 6.81 7.64
CA ASP A 117 -1.22 7.42 8.00
C ASP A 117 -0.08 6.88 7.11
N ALA A 118 -0.09 5.59 6.79
CA ALA A 118 0.92 4.97 5.95
C ALA A 118 0.83 5.44 4.48
N VAL A 119 -0.37 5.51 3.93
CA VAL A 119 -0.57 6.00 2.54
C VAL A 119 -0.26 7.49 2.46
N GLU A 120 -0.64 8.29 3.47
CA GLU A 120 -0.28 9.71 3.57
C GLU A 120 1.24 9.91 3.60
N ALA A 121 1.94 9.17 4.47
CA ALA A 121 3.40 9.27 4.61
C ALA A 121 4.13 8.84 3.32
N MET A 122 3.69 7.74 2.67
CA MET A 122 4.25 7.30 1.39
C MET A 122 3.99 8.32 0.28
N SER A 123 2.77 8.86 0.18
CA SER A 123 2.41 9.85 -0.84
C SER A 123 3.25 11.11 -0.68
N ARG A 124 3.40 11.60 0.53
CA ARG A 124 4.27 12.74 0.85
C ARG A 124 5.71 12.46 0.43
N TRP A 125 6.27 11.34 0.83
CA TRP A 125 7.65 10.95 0.48
C TRP A 125 7.85 10.83 -1.04
N LEU A 126 6.89 10.22 -1.76
CA LEU A 126 6.94 10.09 -3.21
C LEU A 126 6.88 11.44 -3.93
N PHE A 127 6.04 12.37 -3.47
CA PHE A 127 5.91 13.69 -4.07
C PHE A 127 7.08 14.62 -3.71
N GLU A 128 7.51 14.63 -2.45
CA GLU A 128 8.48 15.60 -1.95
C GLU A 128 9.92 15.13 -2.19
N GLU A 129 10.25 13.87 -1.86
CA GLU A 129 11.62 13.37 -1.94
C GLU A 129 11.98 12.79 -3.31
N LEU A 130 11.03 12.07 -3.94
CA LEU A 130 11.28 11.47 -5.26
C LEU A 130 10.77 12.33 -6.42
N GLY A 131 10.04 13.40 -6.16
CA GLY A 131 9.52 14.30 -7.19
C GLY A 131 8.51 13.64 -8.12
N MET A 132 7.78 12.62 -7.62
CA MET A 132 6.72 12.00 -8.44
C MET A 132 5.70 13.07 -8.85
N ARG A 133 5.21 12.96 -10.08
CA ARG A 133 4.20 13.86 -10.62
C ARG A 133 2.78 13.36 -10.33
N ARG A 134 2.62 12.04 -10.30
CA ARG A 134 1.31 11.39 -10.18
C ARG A 134 1.43 10.08 -9.40
N LEU A 135 0.48 9.86 -8.51
CA LEU A 135 0.30 8.61 -7.79
C LEU A 135 -1.01 7.95 -8.22
N THR A 136 -1.04 6.63 -8.18
CA THR A 136 -2.24 5.83 -8.41
C THR A 136 -2.44 4.85 -7.27
N GLY A 137 -3.64 4.34 -7.17
CA GLY A 137 -3.96 3.21 -6.32
C GLY A 137 -5.16 2.46 -6.87
N GLY A 138 -5.07 1.14 -6.90
CA GLY A 138 -6.15 0.27 -7.27
C GLY A 138 -6.66 -0.52 -6.08
N SER A 139 -7.95 -0.84 -6.07
CA SER A 139 -8.54 -1.68 -5.03
C SER A 139 -9.80 -2.35 -5.53
N MET A 140 -10.02 -3.60 -5.09
CA MET A 140 -11.33 -4.23 -5.20
C MET A 140 -12.39 -3.29 -4.61
N ALA A 141 -13.48 -3.06 -5.33
CA ALA A 141 -14.50 -2.06 -4.95
C ALA A 141 -15.25 -2.41 -3.63
N ASN A 142 -15.18 -3.67 -3.19
CA ASN A 142 -15.69 -4.10 -1.88
C ASN A 142 -14.74 -3.77 -0.72
N ASN A 143 -13.50 -3.35 -0.98
CA ASN A 143 -12.58 -2.81 0.00
C ASN A 143 -12.86 -1.32 0.25
N ALA A 144 -14.03 -1.02 0.79
CA ALA A 144 -14.46 0.35 1.04
C ALA A 144 -13.49 1.14 1.95
N ALA A 145 -12.74 0.46 2.81
CA ALA A 145 -11.75 1.11 3.66
C ALA A 145 -10.60 1.68 2.82
N MET A 146 -10.07 0.92 1.87
CA MET A 146 -8.97 1.37 1.02
C MET A 146 -9.40 2.49 0.06
N VAL A 147 -10.58 2.34 -0.57
CA VAL A 147 -11.13 3.39 -1.42
C VAL A 147 -11.29 4.70 -0.65
N ARG A 148 -11.85 4.64 0.58
CA ARG A 148 -12.00 5.82 1.44
C ARG A 148 -10.65 6.44 1.84
N ILE A 149 -9.61 5.64 2.07
CA ILE A 149 -8.26 6.16 2.36
C ILE A 149 -7.76 7.01 1.19
N PHE A 150 -7.87 6.49 -0.03
CA PHE A 150 -7.45 7.24 -1.21
C PHE A 150 -8.26 8.53 -1.39
N GLU A 151 -9.60 8.47 -1.27
CA GLU A 151 -10.47 9.66 -1.37
C GLU A 151 -10.11 10.74 -0.34
N GLN A 152 -9.84 10.34 0.92
CA GLN A 152 -9.43 11.28 1.99
C GLN A 152 -8.09 11.96 1.73
N LEU A 153 -7.24 11.38 0.88
CA LEU A 153 -5.94 11.91 0.50
C LEU A 153 -5.96 12.62 -0.87
N GLY A 154 -7.16 12.90 -1.41
CA GLY A 154 -7.33 13.67 -2.63
C GLY A 154 -7.27 12.85 -3.92
N PHE A 155 -7.16 11.52 -3.84
CA PHE A 155 -7.22 10.69 -5.02
C PHE A 155 -8.61 10.74 -5.66
N GLN A 156 -8.67 10.93 -6.97
CA GLN A 156 -9.88 10.98 -7.75
C GLN A 156 -10.16 9.66 -8.45
N HIS A 157 -11.42 9.26 -8.55
CA HIS A 157 -11.81 8.08 -9.33
C HIS A 157 -11.55 8.32 -10.82
N GLU A 158 -10.75 7.46 -11.45
CA GLU A 158 -10.40 7.53 -12.87
C GLU A 158 -11.03 6.40 -13.69
N ALA A 159 -11.18 5.22 -13.09
CA ALA A 159 -11.81 4.07 -13.75
C ALA A 159 -12.49 3.14 -12.75
N ARG A 160 -13.49 2.40 -13.24
CA ARG A 160 -14.10 1.28 -12.55
C ARG A 160 -14.25 0.14 -13.53
N PHE A 161 -13.48 -0.91 -13.35
CA PHE A 161 -13.53 -2.11 -14.15
C PHE A 161 -14.59 -3.04 -13.58
N ARG A 162 -15.65 -3.22 -14.35
CA ARG A 162 -16.80 -4.02 -13.89
C ARG A 162 -16.46 -5.50 -13.90
N ARG A 163 -16.69 -6.18 -12.76
CA ARG A 163 -16.52 -7.63 -12.61
C ARG A 163 -15.12 -8.12 -13.00
N SER A 164 -14.08 -7.33 -12.75
CA SER A 164 -12.70 -7.68 -13.09
C SER A 164 -12.07 -8.63 -12.07
N ASP A 165 -12.50 -8.56 -10.82
CA ASP A 165 -11.91 -9.33 -9.73
C ASP A 165 -12.80 -10.52 -9.39
N VAL A 166 -12.17 -11.67 -9.10
CA VAL A 166 -12.85 -12.91 -8.72
C VAL A 166 -12.93 -12.99 -7.19
N LEU A 167 -14.08 -13.46 -6.68
CA LEU A 167 -14.26 -13.71 -5.25
C LEU A 167 -14.11 -15.20 -4.93
N ARG A 168 -13.44 -15.53 -3.83
CA ARG A 168 -13.26 -16.92 -3.41
C ARG A 168 -14.58 -17.64 -3.17
N GLU A 169 -15.56 -16.91 -2.65
CA GLU A 169 -16.92 -17.42 -2.39
C GLU A 169 -17.75 -17.61 -3.68
N GLY A 170 -17.16 -17.30 -4.80
CA GLY A 170 -17.80 -17.29 -6.13
C GLY A 170 -18.35 -15.92 -6.51
N GLY A 171 -18.42 -15.66 -7.82
CA GLY A 171 -18.84 -14.38 -8.36
C GLY A 171 -17.67 -13.40 -8.60
N TYR A 172 -18.02 -12.15 -8.83
CA TYR A 172 -17.09 -11.13 -9.27
C TYR A 172 -17.28 -9.83 -8.49
N CYS A 173 -16.21 -9.07 -8.36
CA CYS A 173 -16.21 -7.72 -7.84
C CYS A 173 -15.68 -6.73 -8.88
N ASP A 174 -16.12 -5.48 -8.81
CA ASP A 174 -15.52 -4.42 -9.61
C ASP A 174 -14.18 -4.02 -9.00
N HIS A 175 -13.28 -3.48 -9.83
CA HIS A 175 -12.04 -2.85 -9.38
C HIS A 175 -12.11 -1.33 -9.57
N ALA A 176 -11.80 -0.59 -8.54
CA ALA A 176 -11.72 0.87 -8.58
C ALA A 176 -10.26 1.31 -8.78
N TYR A 177 -10.04 2.22 -9.72
CA TYR A 177 -8.76 2.87 -9.95
C TYR A 177 -8.88 4.35 -9.64
N LEU A 178 -7.96 4.83 -8.79
CA LEU A 178 -7.90 6.21 -8.37
C LEU A 178 -6.51 6.79 -8.71
N GLY A 179 -6.47 8.07 -9.01
CA GLY A 179 -5.23 8.80 -9.28
C GLY A 179 -5.19 10.12 -8.53
N CYS A 180 -3.99 10.60 -8.26
CA CYS A 180 -3.76 11.83 -7.51
C CYS A 180 -2.55 12.58 -8.05
N PHE A 181 -2.69 13.88 -8.27
CA PHE A 181 -1.60 14.81 -8.50
C PHE A 181 -1.18 15.47 -7.19
N ARG A 182 0.03 16.03 -7.18
CA ARG A 182 0.58 16.69 -5.98
C ARG A 182 -0.36 17.75 -5.42
N GLU A 183 -0.88 18.62 -6.27
CA GLU A 183 -1.78 19.71 -5.89
C GLU A 183 -3.10 19.24 -5.27
N GLU A 184 -3.62 18.10 -5.71
CA GLU A 184 -4.83 17.48 -5.15
C GLU A 184 -4.55 16.92 -3.76
N PHE A 185 -3.42 16.27 -3.58
CA PHE A 185 -2.96 15.75 -2.29
C PHE A 185 -2.75 16.90 -1.27
N GLU A 186 -2.03 17.96 -1.67
CA GLU A 186 -1.78 19.13 -0.82
C GLU A 186 -3.08 19.82 -0.43
N ALA A 187 -4.02 19.98 -1.36
CA ALA A 187 -5.34 20.56 -1.10
C ALA A 187 -6.16 19.71 -0.11
N ALA A 188 -6.12 18.36 -0.24
CA ALA A 188 -6.80 17.46 0.67
C ALA A 188 -6.24 17.54 2.09
N LEU A 189 -4.91 17.62 2.23
CA LEU A 189 -4.28 17.80 3.54
C LEU A 189 -4.60 19.14 4.19
N ALA A 190 -4.62 20.22 3.41
CA ALA A 190 -5.00 21.55 3.90
C ALA A 190 -6.46 21.58 4.38
N ALA A 191 -7.36 20.96 3.64
CA ALA A 191 -8.77 20.84 4.02
C ALA A 191 -8.94 20.03 5.34
N LYS A 192 -8.19 18.94 5.49
CA LYS A 192 -8.19 18.11 6.71
C LYS A 192 -7.68 18.90 7.92
N ALA A 193 -6.59 19.65 7.76
CA ALA A 193 -6.03 20.49 8.84
C ALA A 193 -6.99 21.61 9.27
N ALA A 194 -7.79 22.15 8.35
CA ALA A 194 -8.79 23.17 8.66
C ALA A 194 -10.01 22.64 9.43
N GLN A 195 -10.28 21.33 9.36
CA GLN A 195 -11.41 20.67 10.05
C GLN A 195 -11.06 20.17 11.44
N ASP A 196 -9.76 20.00 11.76
CA ASP A 196 -9.26 19.54 13.06
C ASP A 196 -8.28 20.59 13.62
N PRO A 197 -8.78 21.78 14.02
CA PRO A 197 -7.93 22.78 14.66
C PRO A 197 -7.51 22.25 16.04
N ALA A 198 -6.19 22.15 16.28
CA ALA A 198 -5.53 21.68 17.50
C ALA A 198 -6.06 22.31 18.78
#